data_d4b66d0e45caa77157675c7abf4f3219
#
_entry.id   d4b66d0e45caa77157675c7abf4f3219
#
_cell.length_a   1.000
_cell.length_b   1.000
_cell.length_c   1.000
_cell.angle_alpha   90.00
_cell.angle_beta   90.00
_cell.angle_gamma   90.00
#
_symmetry.space_group_name_H-M   'P 1'
#
loop_
_entity.id
_entity.type
_entity.pdbx_description
1 polymer ?
#
loop_
_entity_poly.entity_id
_entity_poly.type
_entity_poly.pdbx_seq_one_letter_code
_entity_poly.pdbx_strand_id
1 'polypeptide(L)'
;MKIADARAVVTGGASGLGAGVARHIVAAGGRVTLLDVQEGPGQAAAAALGGNAGFAKCDVTSETEVNAAMESARAAMGGINLLVNCAGVIGAGRVLGKSGPMAGDFFTRVVHINLIGTFLCDKAAAAIMQQNAPTTDGERGVIIHTSSVAAFEGQIGQAAYAATKAGVAGMTLPIARELAQFGIRVCSLAPGIFSTPMLAAMPQELQDSLGRQVPFPARLGRPEEFAAMVQTIFEIVYLNGETIRLDGAIRMQPK
;
A
#
# COMPACT_ATOMS: atom_id res chain seq x y z
N MET A 1 12.69 12.43 8.61
CA MET A 1 11.48 12.64 9.49
C MET A 1 11.39 11.54 10.53
N LYS A 2 10.59 11.71 11.59
CA LYS A 2 10.28 10.66 12.59
C LYS A 2 8.84 10.22 12.45
N ILE A 3 8.54 8.93 12.68
CA ILE A 3 7.20 8.40 12.51
C ILE A 3 6.15 9.09 13.41
N ALA A 4 6.58 9.61 14.57
CA ALA A 4 5.72 10.43 15.44
C ALA A 4 5.26 11.75 14.79
N ASP A 5 5.97 12.24 13.79
CA ASP A 5 5.64 13.46 13.04
C ASP A 5 4.84 13.14 11.76
N ALA A 6 4.50 11.88 11.53
CA ALA A 6 3.77 11.48 10.34
C ALA A 6 2.37 12.09 10.30
N ARG A 7 2.04 12.68 9.17
CA ARG A 7 0.69 13.08 8.74
C ARG A 7 0.38 12.22 7.53
N ALA A 8 -0.09 11.00 7.83
CA ALA A 8 -0.17 9.93 6.85
C ALA A 8 -1.55 9.82 6.20
N VAL A 9 -1.57 9.53 4.91
CA VAL A 9 -2.74 8.98 4.22
C VAL A 9 -2.44 7.52 3.90
N VAL A 10 -3.36 6.64 4.27
CA VAL A 10 -3.25 5.19 4.00
C VAL A 10 -4.46 4.74 3.20
N THR A 11 -4.25 4.35 1.94
CA THR A 11 -5.31 3.78 1.11
C THR A 11 -5.52 2.29 1.43
N GLY A 12 -6.74 1.76 1.28
CA GLY A 12 -7.06 0.42 1.77
C GLY A 12 -6.93 0.31 3.29
N GLY A 13 -7.20 1.42 3.99
CA GLY A 13 -6.92 1.57 5.42
C GLY A 13 -7.90 0.86 6.35
N ALA A 14 -9.04 0.38 5.84
CA ALA A 14 -10.06 -0.28 6.66
C ALA A 14 -9.64 -1.66 7.15
N SER A 15 -8.65 -2.31 6.54
CA SER A 15 -8.27 -3.69 6.86
C SER A 15 -6.81 -4.04 6.52
N GLY A 16 -6.39 -5.25 6.86
CA GLY A 16 -5.14 -5.86 6.39
C GLY A 16 -3.88 -5.05 6.69
N LEU A 17 -3.03 -4.90 5.67
CA LEU A 17 -1.76 -4.18 5.78
C LEU A 17 -1.98 -2.70 6.08
N GLY A 18 -2.95 -2.06 5.40
CA GLY A 18 -3.27 -0.65 5.61
C GLY A 18 -3.70 -0.34 7.04
N ALA A 19 -4.59 -1.15 7.61
CA ALA A 19 -4.97 -1.01 9.02
C ALA A 19 -3.80 -1.29 9.98
N GLY A 20 -2.90 -2.21 9.63
CA GLY A 20 -1.66 -2.45 10.39
C GLY A 20 -0.74 -1.23 10.41
N VAL A 21 -0.54 -0.59 9.25
CA VAL A 21 0.23 0.65 9.13
C VAL A 21 -0.40 1.78 9.94
N ALA A 22 -1.71 1.95 9.83
CA ALA A 22 -2.42 3.00 10.57
C ALA A 22 -2.27 2.84 12.09
N ARG A 23 -2.46 1.62 12.61
CA ARG A 23 -2.23 1.33 14.03
C ARG A 23 -0.82 1.68 14.48
N HIS A 24 0.16 1.30 13.69
CA HIS A 24 1.57 1.55 14.00
C HIS A 24 1.89 3.05 14.07
N ILE A 25 1.42 3.82 13.09
CA ILE A 25 1.62 5.27 13.04
C ILE A 25 0.98 5.95 14.25
N VAL A 26 -0.28 5.62 14.57
CA VAL A 26 -1.00 6.22 15.71
C VAL A 26 -0.34 5.83 17.05
N ALA A 27 0.06 4.57 17.20
CA ALA A 27 0.77 4.11 18.41
C ALA A 27 2.10 4.82 18.62
N ALA A 28 2.76 5.28 17.56
CA ALA A 28 3.98 6.07 17.61
C ALA A 28 3.73 7.59 17.82
N GLY A 29 2.48 8.03 17.89
CA GLY A 29 2.10 9.45 18.09
C GLY A 29 1.79 10.22 16.80
N GLY A 30 1.93 9.60 15.63
CA GLY A 30 1.59 10.20 14.34
C GLY A 30 0.07 10.33 14.13
N ARG A 31 -0.31 11.02 13.06
CA ARG A 31 -1.70 11.16 12.61
C ARG A 31 -1.93 10.41 11.32
N VAL A 32 -3.14 9.88 11.13
CA VAL A 32 -3.48 9.12 9.92
C VAL A 32 -4.90 9.44 9.44
N THR A 33 -5.07 9.55 8.13
CA THR A 33 -6.39 9.48 7.49
C THR A 33 -6.45 8.20 6.65
N LEU A 34 -7.42 7.36 6.97
CA LEU A 34 -7.71 6.13 6.23
C LEU A 34 -8.57 6.44 5.02
N LEU A 35 -8.19 5.97 3.84
CA LEU A 35 -9.01 6.00 2.64
C LEU A 35 -9.44 4.57 2.28
N ASP A 36 -10.74 4.35 2.14
CA ASP A 36 -11.28 3.05 1.73
C ASP A 36 -12.67 3.23 1.10
N VAL A 37 -13.07 2.31 0.23
CA VAL A 37 -14.43 2.27 -0.34
C VAL A 37 -15.46 1.76 0.68
N GLN A 38 -15.00 1.02 1.69
CA GLN A 38 -15.82 0.40 2.72
C GLN A 38 -16.08 1.37 3.88
N GLU A 39 -17.15 2.15 3.80
CA GLU A 39 -17.42 3.23 4.73
C GLU A 39 -17.55 2.74 6.19
N GLY A 40 -18.41 1.77 6.47
CA GLY A 40 -18.64 1.26 7.83
C GLY A 40 -17.37 0.68 8.47
N PRO A 41 -16.67 -0.27 7.83
CA PRO A 41 -15.39 -0.78 8.31
C PRO A 41 -14.32 0.29 8.49
N GLY A 42 -14.23 1.27 7.57
CA GLY A 42 -13.27 2.36 7.64
C GLY A 42 -13.51 3.30 8.81
N GLN A 43 -14.77 3.71 9.04
CA GLN A 43 -15.15 4.50 10.20
C GLN A 43 -14.87 3.77 11.51
N ALA A 44 -15.20 2.48 11.59
CA ALA A 44 -14.93 1.66 12.77
C ALA A 44 -13.41 1.54 13.03
N ALA A 45 -12.60 1.34 11.98
CA ALA A 45 -11.15 1.27 12.09
C ALA A 45 -10.55 2.60 12.61
N ALA A 46 -10.99 3.74 12.08
CA ALA A 46 -10.54 5.05 12.53
C ALA A 46 -10.97 5.33 13.99
N ALA A 47 -12.23 5.03 14.34
CA ALA A 47 -12.73 5.20 15.70
C ALA A 47 -11.95 4.38 16.73
N ALA A 48 -11.57 3.15 16.39
CA ALA A 48 -10.76 2.27 17.24
C ALA A 48 -9.34 2.80 17.50
N LEU A 49 -8.83 3.67 16.62
CA LEU A 49 -7.50 4.28 16.73
C LEU A 49 -7.52 5.59 17.53
N GLY A 50 -8.70 6.17 17.77
CA GLY A 50 -8.85 7.41 18.56
C GLY A 50 -8.57 8.69 17.79
N GLY A 51 -8.36 9.80 18.51
CA GLY A 51 -8.36 11.17 17.96
C GLY A 51 -7.26 11.49 16.94
N ASN A 52 -6.24 10.66 16.80
CA ASN A 52 -5.18 10.82 15.81
C ASN A 52 -5.50 10.14 14.46
N ALA A 53 -6.66 9.51 14.34
CA ALA A 53 -7.10 8.84 13.13
C ALA A 53 -8.40 9.44 12.58
N GLY A 54 -8.45 9.64 11.27
CA GLY A 54 -9.65 10.01 10.53
C GLY A 54 -9.97 8.99 9.43
N PHE A 55 -11.15 9.09 8.85
CA PHE A 55 -11.58 8.29 7.71
C PHE A 55 -12.21 9.17 6.64
N ALA A 56 -11.91 8.89 5.39
CA ALA A 56 -12.63 9.42 4.25
C ALA A 56 -12.95 8.27 3.28
N LYS A 57 -14.23 8.17 2.89
CA LYS A 57 -14.64 7.23 1.84
C LYS A 57 -14.01 7.67 0.52
N CYS A 58 -13.36 6.75 -0.17
CA CYS A 58 -12.66 7.04 -1.42
C CYS A 58 -12.53 5.79 -2.28
N ASP A 59 -13.01 5.86 -3.51
CA ASP A 59 -12.63 4.94 -4.57
C ASP A 59 -11.37 5.48 -5.24
N VAL A 60 -10.25 4.77 -5.10
CA VAL A 60 -8.96 5.18 -5.68
C VAL A 60 -8.98 5.25 -7.21
N THR A 61 -9.97 4.65 -7.87
CA THR A 61 -10.14 4.73 -9.33
C THR A 61 -10.80 6.03 -9.79
N SER A 62 -11.36 6.81 -8.85
CA SER A 62 -12.00 8.11 -9.09
C SER A 62 -11.04 9.25 -8.74
N GLU A 63 -10.47 9.89 -9.75
CA GLU A 63 -9.56 11.03 -9.53
C GLU A 63 -10.22 12.15 -8.69
N THR A 64 -11.49 12.40 -8.93
CA THR A 64 -12.26 13.42 -8.18
C THR A 64 -12.36 13.07 -6.70
N GLU A 65 -12.67 11.79 -6.37
CA GLU A 65 -12.74 11.35 -4.98
C GLU A 65 -11.37 11.36 -4.31
N VAL A 66 -10.32 10.93 -5.02
CA VAL A 66 -8.94 10.97 -4.52
C VAL A 66 -8.53 12.39 -4.17
N ASN A 67 -8.74 13.36 -5.07
CA ASN A 67 -8.40 14.75 -4.82
C ASN A 67 -9.18 15.32 -3.62
N ALA A 68 -10.48 15.07 -3.53
CA ALA A 68 -11.32 15.53 -2.41
C ALA A 68 -10.87 14.91 -1.07
N ALA A 69 -10.58 13.60 -1.05
CA ALA A 69 -10.12 12.90 0.13
C ALA A 69 -8.74 13.37 0.61
N MET A 70 -7.81 13.62 -0.33
CA MET A 70 -6.47 14.17 -0.02
C MET A 70 -6.56 15.58 0.57
N GLU A 71 -7.42 16.46 0.01
CA GLU A 71 -7.62 17.80 0.56
C GLU A 71 -8.29 17.77 1.95
N SER A 72 -9.25 16.89 2.16
CA SER A 72 -9.85 16.67 3.47
C SER A 72 -8.82 16.20 4.50
N ALA A 73 -7.97 15.24 4.13
CA ALA A 73 -6.87 14.76 4.97
C ALA A 73 -5.86 15.87 5.28
N ARG A 74 -5.48 16.67 4.26
CA ARG A 74 -4.60 17.83 4.43
C ARG A 74 -5.16 18.82 5.45
N ALA A 75 -6.43 19.17 5.31
CA ALA A 75 -7.09 20.12 6.22
C ALA A 75 -7.15 19.58 7.65
N ALA A 76 -7.51 18.29 7.83
CA ALA A 76 -7.62 17.67 9.15
C ALA A 76 -6.29 17.54 9.89
N MET A 77 -5.19 17.25 9.17
CA MET A 77 -3.87 17.00 9.77
C MET A 77 -2.91 18.19 9.69
N GLY A 78 -3.26 19.26 8.98
CA GLY A 78 -2.36 20.40 8.73
C GLY A 78 -1.26 20.10 7.73
N GLY A 79 -1.52 19.19 6.78
CA GLY A 79 -0.59 18.74 5.73
C GLY A 79 -0.56 17.23 5.59
N ILE A 80 0.17 16.76 4.58
CA ILE A 80 0.47 15.33 4.35
C ILE A 80 1.96 15.21 4.11
N ASN A 81 2.66 14.30 4.81
CA ASN A 81 4.06 13.99 4.58
C ASN A 81 4.36 12.49 4.38
N LEU A 82 3.32 11.65 4.46
CA LEU A 82 3.42 10.22 4.17
C LEU A 82 2.17 9.77 3.40
N LEU A 83 2.37 9.09 2.27
CA LEU A 83 1.34 8.31 1.60
C LEU A 83 1.74 6.84 1.61
N VAL A 84 0.83 5.95 2.04
CA VAL A 84 1.02 4.50 1.92
C VAL A 84 -0.11 3.91 1.09
N ASN A 85 0.21 3.45 -0.10
CA ASN A 85 -0.76 2.85 -1.03
C ASN A 85 -0.95 1.37 -0.71
N CYS A 86 -1.99 1.03 0.07
CA CYS A 86 -2.37 -0.35 0.37
C CYS A 86 -3.66 -0.79 -0.31
N ALA A 87 -4.40 0.12 -0.98
CA ALA A 87 -5.59 -0.26 -1.73
C ALA A 87 -5.23 -1.19 -2.89
N GLY A 88 -5.97 -2.28 -3.02
CA GLY A 88 -5.75 -3.23 -4.10
C GLY A 88 -6.60 -4.49 -3.96
N VAL A 89 -6.74 -5.21 -5.07
CA VAL A 89 -7.48 -6.46 -5.16
C VAL A 89 -6.58 -7.56 -5.73
N ILE A 90 -6.77 -8.79 -5.23
CA ILE A 90 -6.16 -9.98 -5.82
C ILE A 90 -7.04 -10.40 -7.00
N GLY A 91 -6.72 -9.94 -8.19
CA GLY A 91 -7.41 -10.34 -9.40
C GLY A 91 -6.97 -11.74 -9.85
N ALA A 92 -7.51 -12.81 -9.22
CA ALA A 92 -7.20 -14.19 -9.59
C ALA A 92 -8.14 -14.68 -10.72
N GLY A 93 -7.58 -15.03 -11.86
CA GLY A 93 -8.31 -15.58 -13.00
C GLY A 93 -7.34 -16.12 -14.05
N ARG A 94 -7.67 -17.27 -14.64
CA ARG A 94 -6.87 -17.86 -15.72
C ARG A 94 -7.18 -17.18 -17.04
N VAL A 95 -6.14 -16.93 -17.86
CA VAL A 95 -6.30 -16.43 -19.24
C VAL A 95 -7.28 -17.32 -20.00
N LEU A 96 -7.13 -18.65 -19.84
CA LEU A 96 -8.08 -19.64 -20.35
C LEU A 96 -8.52 -20.53 -19.18
N GLY A 97 -9.73 -20.30 -18.70
CA GLY A 97 -10.36 -21.05 -17.61
C GLY A 97 -11.31 -22.15 -18.11
N LYS A 98 -11.93 -22.89 -17.18
CA LYS A 98 -12.93 -23.93 -17.51
C LYS A 98 -14.19 -23.35 -18.19
N SER A 99 -14.56 -22.12 -17.86
CA SER A 99 -15.70 -21.39 -18.41
C SER A 99 -15.39 -20.56 -19.66
N GLY A 100 -14.17 -20.66 -20.18
CA GLY A 100 -13.72 -19.89 -21.34
C GLY A 100 -12.60 -18.89 -21.02
N PRO A 101 -12.29 -17.98 -21.98
CA PRO A 101 -11.29 -16.93 -21.82
C PRO A 101 -11.67 -15.92 -20.73
N MET A 102 -10.65 -15.33 -20.09
CA MET A 102 -10.83 -14.22 -19.15
C MET A 102 -11.50 -13.03 -19.84
N ALA A 103 -12.53 -12.46 -19.23
CA ALA A 103 -13.14 -11.22 -19.72
C ALA A 103 -12.13 -10.06 -19.62
N GLY A 104 -12.06 -9.23 -20.69
CA GLY A 104 -11.19 -8.05 -20.70
C GLY A 104 -11.49 -7.07 -19.56
N ASP A 105 -12.76 -6.88 -19.23
CA ASP A 105 -13.20 -6.00 -18.13
C ASP A 105 -12.67 -6.44 -16.76
N PHE A 106 -12.51 -7.75 -16.55
CA PHE A 106 -11.89 -8.25 -15.32
C PHE A 106 -10.43 -7.79 -15.22
N PHE A 107 -9.64 -7.93 -16.28
CA PHE A 107 -8.26 -7.47 -16.34
C PHE A 107 -8.20 -5.95 -16.16
N THR A 108 -9.00 -5.21 -16.89
CA THR A 108 -9.09 -3.74 -16.83
C THR A 108 -9.41 -3.26 -15.42
N ARG A 109 -10.37 -3.88 -14.73
CA ARG A 109 -10.72 -3.53 -13.36
C ARG A 109 -9.53 -3.69 -12.40
N VAL A 110 -8.75 -4.77 -12.51
CA VAL A 110 -7.57 -4.98 -11.67
C VAL A 110 -6.52 -3.92 -11.93
N VAL A 111 -6.30 -3.55 -13.22
CA VAL A 111 -5.38 -2.48 -13.61
C VAL A 111 -5.83 -1.13 -13.05
N HIS A 112 -7.10 -0.80 -13.17
CA HIS A 112 -7.63 0.47 -12.65
C HIS A 112 -7.44 0.61 -11.15
N ILE A 113 -7.76 -0.43 -10.36
CA ILE A 113 -7.64 -0.36 -8.90
C ILE A 113 -6.16 -0.35 -8.48
N ASN A 114 -5.38 -1.34 -8.91
CA ASN A 114 -4.05 -1.59 -8.34
C ASN A 114 -2.97 -0.64 -8.90
N LEU A 115 -3.07 -0.25 -10.15
CA LEU A 115 -2.03 0.52 -10.83
C LEU A 115 -2.44 1.99 -11.02
N ILE A 116 -3.56 2.22 -11.71
CA ILE A 116 -4.02 3.59 -11.97
C ILE A 116 -4.41 4.27 -10.67
N GLY A 117 -5.14 3.59 -9.78
CA GLY A 117 -5.52 4.12 -8.48
C GLY A 117 -4.31 4.50 -7.61
N THR A 118 -3.24 3.69 -7.61
CA THR A 118 -1.98 4.03 -6.95
C THR A 118 -1.41 5.33 -7.52
N PHE A 119 -1.31 5.43 -8.85
CA PHE A 119 -0.78 6.63 -9.51
C PHE A 119 -1.63 7.90 -9.24
N LEU A 120 -2.96 7.77 -9.22
CA LEU A 120 -3.84 8.89 -8.89
C LEU A 120 -3.60 9.41 -7.46
N CYS A 121 -3.39 8.50 -6.50
CA CYS A 121 -3.05 8.87 -5.13
C CYS A 121 -1.66 9.52 -5.05
N ASP A 122 -0.66 8.99 -5.78
CA ASP A 122 0.71 9.53 -5.80
C ASP A 122 0.73 10.98 -6.23
N LYS A 123 0.11 11.30 -7.37
CA LYS A 123 0.11 12.67 -7.91
C LYS A 123 -0.62 13.65 -7.01
N ALA A 124 -1.75 13.22 -6.41
CA ALA A 124 -2.53 14.07 -5.50
C ALA A 124 -1.76 14.35 -4.20
N ALA A 125 -1.11 13.33 -3.61
CA ALA A 125 -0.28 13.51 -2.43
C ALA A 125 0.96 14.35 -2.72
N ALA A 126 1.65 14.11 -3.84
CA ALA A 126 2.83 14.88 -4.25
C ALA A 126 2.53 16.36 -4.42
N ALA A 127 1.38 16.71 -5.01
CA ALA A 127 0.92 18.09 -5.16
C ALA A 127 0.75 18.82 -3.81
N ILE A 128 0.39 18.09 -2.75
CA ILE A 128 0.29 18.62 -1.38
C ILE A 128 1.68 18.66 -0.74
N MET A 129 2.44 17.55 -0.82
CA MET A 129 3.74 17.41 -0.16
C MET A 129 4.77 18.45 -0.61
N GLN A 130 4.78 18.84 -1.90
CA GLN A 130 5.70 19.85 -2.41
C GLN A 130 5.55 21.20 -1.71
N GLN A 131 4.40 21.47 -1.08
CA GLN A 131 4.13 22.72 -0.36
C GLN A 131 4.58 22.67 1.11
N ASN A 132 4.98 21.49 1.63
CA ASN A 132 5.49 21.38 2.98
C ASN A 132 6.80 22.15 3.15
N ALA A 133 7.02 22.69 4.36
CA ALA A 133 8.35 23.16 4.74
C ALA A 133 9.34 21.99 4.71
N PRO A 134 10.53 22.15 4.08
CA PRO A 134 11.51 21.09 4.01
C PRO A 134 12.16 20.84 5.39
N THR A 135 12.57 19.60 5.63
CA THR A 135 13.46 19.26 6.75
C THR A 135 14.88 19.79 6.50
N THR A 136 15.80 19.56 7.44
CA THR A 136 17.22 19.91 7.29
C THR A 136 17.86 19.27 6.05
N ASP A 137 17.42 18.04 5.71
CA ASP A 137 17.89 17.33 4.50
C ASP A 137 17.11 17.72 3.23
N GLY A 138 16.20 18.70 3.30
CA GLY A 138 15.38 19.12 2.17
C GLY A 138 14.15 18.26 1.92
N GLU A 139 13.88 17.27 2.78
CA GLU A 139 12.79 16.31 2.61
C GLU A 139 11.44 16.95 2.95
N ARG A 140 10.42 16.72 2.09
CA ARG A 140 9.04 17.20 2.26
C ARG A 140 8.00 16.12 2.38
N GLY A 141 8.31 14.90 1.95
CA GLY A 141 7.36 13.79 2.01
C GLY A 141 7.91 12.47 1.50
N VAL A 142 7.16 11.41 1.79
CA VAL A 142 7.47 10.04 1.35
C VAL A 142 6.21 9.38 0.82
N ILE A 143 6.33 8.72 -0.32
CA ILE A 143 5.30 7.87 -0.91
C ILE A 143 5.79 6.42 -0.85
N ILE A 144 4.96 5.53 -0.33
CA ILE A 144 5.27 4.10 -0.23
C ILE A 144 4.22 3.29 -0.96
N HIS A 145 4.66 2.57 -1.98
CA HIS A 145 3.83 1.68 -2.76
C HIS A 145 3.76 0.29 -2.13
N THR A 146 2.64 -0.41 -2.31
CA THR A 146 2.52 -1.83 -2.04
C THR A 146 2.52 -2.60 -3.36
N SER A 147 3.70 -3.09 -3.76
CA SER A 147 3.86 -4.08 -4.83
C SER A 147 3.52 -5.49 -4.31
N SER A 148 4.20 -6.51 -4.74
CA SER A 148 4.08 -7.91 -4.29
C SER A 148 5.24 -8.72 -4.82
N VAL A 149 5.56 -9.85 -4.17
CA VAL A 149 6.42 -10.87 -4.79
C VAL A 149 5.87 -11.38 -6.13
N ALA A 150 4.55 -11.30 -6.32
CA ALA A 150 3.89 -11.62 -7.59
C ALA A 150 4.32 -10.71 -8.76
N ALA A 151 4.93 -9.56 -8.49
CA ALA A 151 5.54 -8.72 -9.52
C ALA A 151 6.72 -9.43 -10.23
N PHE A 152 7.36 -10.37 -9.55
CA PHE A 152 8.55 -11.10 -9.98
C PHE A 152 8.24 -12.57 -10.28
N GLU A 153 7.37 -13.19 -9.48
CA GLU A 153 7.07 -14.63 -9.51
C GLU A 153 5.55 -14.85 -9.47
N GLY A 154 4.83 -14.31 -10.48
CA GLY A 154 3.39 -14.48 -10.59
C GLY A 154 3.00 -15.94 -10.79
N GLN A 155 1.97 -16.39 -10.08
CA GLN A 155 1.44 -17.75 -10.15
C GLN A 155 0.40 -17.91 -11.27
N ILE A 156 0.04 -19.14 -11.59
CA ILE A 156 -1.05 -19.46 -12.52
C ILE A 156 -2.34 -18.77 -12.03
N GLY A 157 -2.96 -17.99 -12.92
CA GLY A 157 -4.17 -17.21 -12.62
C GLY A 157 -3.90 -15.80 -12.09
N GLN A 158 -2.65 -15.38 -11.98
CA GLN A 158 -2.29 -14.04 -11.49
C GLN A 158 -1.87 -13.05 -12.59
N ALA A 159 -2.16 -13.31 -13.87
CA ALA A 159 -1.69 -12.46 -14.97
C ALA A 159 -2.04 -10.97 -14.76
N ALA A 160 -3.29 -10.65 -14.43
CA ALA A 160 -3.71 -9.28 -14.15
C ALA A 160 -3.03 -8.71 -12.89
N TYR A 161 -3.02 -9.48 -11.81
CA TYR A 161 -2.41 -9.06 -10.54
C TYR A 161 -0.90 -8.84 -10.68
N ALA A 162 -0.18 -9.81 -11.24
CA ALA A 162 1.26 -9.73 -11.45
C ALA A 162 1.64 -8.54 -12.36
N ALA A 163 0.89 -8.32 -13.45
CA ALA A 163 1.11 -7.17 -14.31
C ALA A 163 0.96 -5.84 -13.56
N THR A 164 -0.08 -5.70 -12.70
CA THR A 164 -0.27 -4.47 -11.93
C THR A 164 0.83 -4.26 -10.89
N LYS A 165 1.24 -5.33 -10.19
CA LYS A 165 2.26 -5.23 -9.14
C LYS A 165 3.66 -5.02 -9.72
N ALA A 166 3.94 -5.58 -10.90
CA ALA A 166 5.14 -5.25 -11.68
C ALA A 166 5.11 -3.79 -12.17
N GLY A 167 3.94 -3.30 -12.62
CA GLY A 167 3.76 -1.89 -12.99
C GLY A 167 4.02 -0.95 -11.82
N VAL A 168 3.49 -1.27 -10.62
CA VAL A 168 3.75 -0.50 -9.39
C VAL A 168 5.23 -0.48 -9.03
N ALA A 169 5.93 -1.63 -9.09
CA ALA A 169 7.37 -1.68 -8.90
C ALA A 169 8.12 -0.87 -9.96
N GLY A 170 7.71 -1.00 -11.24
CA GLY A 170 8.34 -0.31 -12.36
C GLY A 170 8.20 1.21 -12.34
N MET A 171 7.07 1.74 -11.86
CA MET A 171 6.86 3.19 -11.76
C MET A 171 7.55 3.82 -10.55
N THR A 172 8.01 3.05 -9.57
CA THR A 172 8.63 3.56 -8.34
C THR A 172 9.86 4.42 -8.62
N LEU A 173 10.81 3.91 -9.39
CA LEU A 173 12.06 4.63 -9.68
C LEU A 173 11.85 5.89 -10.53
N PRO A 174 11.11 5.88 -11.65
CA PRO A 174 10.89 7.10 -12.43
C PRO A 174 10.16 8.19 -11.61
N ILE A 175 9.14 7.84 -10.81
CA ILE A 175 8.46 8.81 -9.95
C ILE A 175 9.42 9.35 -8.87
N ALA A 176 10.25 8.50 -8.25
CA ALA A 176 11.25 8.93 -7.28
C ALA A 176 12.24 9.94 -7.88
N ARG A 177 12.68 9.72 -9.12
CA ARG A 177 13.58 10.64 -9.85
C ARG A 177 12.90 11.97 -10.18
N GLU A 178 11.65 11.91 -10.64
CA GLU A 178 10.86 13.10 -10.97
C GLU A 178 10.57 13.95 -9.74
N LEU A 179 10.18 13.33 -8.62
CA LEU A 179 9.80 14.03 -7.40
C LEU A 179 10.99 14.45 -6.53
N ALA A 180 12.20 13.99 -6.82
CA ALA A 180 13.41 14.34 -6.07
C ALA A 180 13.65 15.86 -6.01
N GLN A 181 13.37 16.60 -7.10
CA GLN A 181 13.47 18.05 -7.14
C GLN A 181 12.57 18.76 -6.12
N PHE A 182 11.50 18.09 -5.67
CA PHE A 182 10.56 18.60 -4.67
C PHE A 182 10.88 18.09 -3.25
N GLY A 183 11.93 17.29 -3.07
CA GLY A 183 12.25 16.68 -1.77
C GLY A 183 11.26 15.57 -1.36
N ILE A 184 10.68 14.88 -2.32
CA ILE A 184 9.74 13.77 -2.08
C ILE A 184 10.40 12.46 -2.51
N ARG A 185 10.47 11.50 -1.58
CA ARG A 185 10.98 10.15 -1.84
C ARG A 185 9.86 9.20 -2.20
N VAL A 186 10.18 8.20 -3.02
CA VAL A 186 9.24 7.13 -3.39
C VAL A 186 9.93 5.78 -3.26
N CYS A 187 9.35 4.88 -2.49
CA CYS A 187 9.81 3.49 -2.38
C CYS A 187 8.63 2.53 -2.55
N SER A 188 8.92 1.29 -2.85
CA SER A 188 7.93 0.22 -2.92
C SER A 188 8.28 -0.90 -1.96
N LEU A 189 7.27 -1.50 -1.33
CA LEU A 189 7.38 -2.76 -0.61
C LEU A 189 6.74 -3.87 -1.44
N ALA A 190 7.45 -4.98 -1.59
CA ALA A 190 6.95 -6.19 -2.23
C ALA A 190 6.77 -7.29 -1.16
N PRO A 191 5.59 -7.32 -0.49
CA PRO A 191 5.31 -8.33 0.52
C PRO A 191 5.17 -9.72 -0.11
N GLY A 192 5.60 -10.73 0.65
CA GLY A 192 5.28 -12.14 0.43
C GLY A 192 3.86 -12.46 0.87
N ILE A 193 3.68 -13.60 1.53
CA ILE A 193 2.38 -14.04 2.03
C ILE A 193 2.18 -13.50 3.45
N PHE A 194 1.27 -12.54 3.62
CA PHE A 194 0.97 -11.89 4.90
C PHE A 194 -0.39 -12.32 5.44
N SER A 195 -0.49 -12.43 6.78
CA SER A 195 -1.76 -12.62 7.47
C SER A 195 -2.65 -11.39 7.27
N THR A 196 -3.66 -11.53 6.44
CA THR A 196 -4.69 -10.53 6.15
C THR A 196 -6.06 -11.11 6.46
N PRO A 197 -7.11 -10.30 6.65
CA PRO A 197 -8.46 -10.81 6.89
C PRO A 197 -8.92 -11.83 5.85
N MET A 198 -8.52 -11.67 4.60
CA MET A 198 -8.83 -12.61 3.52
C MET A 198 -8.19 -13.98 3.75
N LEU A 199 -6.92 -14.02 4.17
CA LEU A 199 -6.21 -15.25 4.50
C LEU A 199 -6.67 -15.84 5.83
N ALA A 200 -6.98 -14.99 6.81
CA ALA A 200 -7.50 -15.42 8.11
C ALA A 200 -8.88 -16.10 8.01
N ALA A 201 -9.65 -15.82 6.96
CA ALA A 201 -10.92 -16.50 6.68
C ALA A 201 -10.75 -17.90 6.07
N MET A 202 -9.54 -18.30 5.67
CA MET A 202 -9.25 -19.63 5.14
C MET A 202 -9.05 -20.65 6.29
N PRO A 203 -9.25 -21.96 6.02
CA PRO A 203 -8.95 -23.00 7.00
C PRO A 203 -7.52 -22.91 7.53
N GLN A 204 -7.31 -23.17 8.81
CA GLN A 204 -6.01 -23.06 9.47
C GLN A 204 -4.93 -23.92 8.78
N GLU A 205 -5.29 -25.15 8.35
CA GLU A 205 -4.38 -26.04 7.62
C GLU A 205 -3.81 -25.40 6.35
N LEU A 206 -4.63 -24.60 5.63
CA LEU A 206 -4.19 -23.89 4.43
C LEU A 206 -3.25 -22.74 4.79
N GLN A 207 -3.58 -21.97 5.85
CA GLN A 207 -2.70 -20.92 6.35
C GLN A 207 -1.34 -21.49 6.77
N ASP A 208 -1.33 -22.61 7.49
CA ASP A 208 -0.11 -23.30 7.92
C ASP A 208 0.67 -23.85 6.73
N SER A 209 -0.03 -24.37 5.72
CA SER A 209 0.60 -24.86 4.49
C SER A 209 1.30 -23.73 3.74
N LEU A 210 0.67 -22.56 3.63
CA LEU A 210 1.28 -21.36 3.03
C LEU A 210 2.45 -20.86 3.86
N GLY A 211 2.33 -20.85 5.18
CA GLY A 211 3.41 -20.48 6.09
C GLY A 211 4.65 -21.35 5.95
N ARG A 212 4.47 -22.67 5.79
CA ARG A 212 5.57 -23.63 5.58
C ARG A 212 6.33 -23.45 4.26
N GLN A 213 5.75 -22.74 3.27
CA GLN A 213 6.44 -22.41 2.03
C GLN A 213 7.45 -21.26 2.21
N VAL A 214 7.35 -20.50 3.31
CA VAL A 214 8.28 -19.42 3.63
C VAL A 214 9.55 -20.04 4.23
N PRO A 215 10.73 -19.83 3.63
CA PRO A 215 11.97 -20.42 4.14
C PRO A 215 12.28 -20.04 5.59
N PHE A 216 12.22 -18.74 5.94
CA PHE A 216 12.42 -18.28 7.31
C PHE A 216 11.90 -16.85 7.50
N PRO A 217 11.13 -16.63 8.57
CA PRO A 217 10.54 -17.61 9.49
C PRO A 217 9.40 -18.38 8.78
N ALA A 218 9.24 -19.68 9.08
CA ALA A 218 8.25 -20.55 8.42
C ALA A 218 6.82 -20.26 8.90
N ARG A 219 6.33 -19.08 8.59
CA ARG A 219 5.00 -18.55 8.91
C ARG A 219 4.61 -17.43 7.96
N LEU A 220 3.35 -17.04 7.99
CA LEU A 220 2.88 -15.83 7.33
C LEU A 220 3.54 -14.58 7.93
N GLY A 221 3.81 -13.57 7.09
CA GLY A 221 4.21 -12.24 7.53
C GLY A 221 3.08 -11.58 8.34
N ARG A 222 3.42 -10.75 9.30
CA ARG A 222 2.47 -10.01 10.13
C ARG A 222 2.32 -8.58 9.63
N PRO A 223 1.11 -7.99 9.66
CA PRO A 223 0.92 -6.59 9.27
C PRO A 223 1.85 -5.62 10.01
N GLU A 224 2.23 -5.93 11.25
CA GLU A 224 3.15 -5.14 12.06
C GLU A 224 4.57 -5.12 11.46
N GLU A 225 5.02 -6.21 10.81
CA GLU A 225 6.33 -6.28 10.14
C GLU A 225 6.32 -5.40 8.88
N PHE A 226 5.21 -5.35 8.15
CA PHE A 226 5.04 -4.43 7.03
C PHE A 226 5.05 -2.97 7.53
N ALA A 227 4.34 -2.67 8.60
CA ALA A 227 4.29 -1.34 9.20
C ALA A 227 5.66 -0.88 9.72
N ALA A 228 6.46 -1.77 10.31
CA ALA A 228 7.84 -1.48 10.73
C ALA A 228 8.74 -1.11 9.53
N MET A 229 8.56 -1.76 8.38
CA MET A 229 9.27 -1.39 7.15
C MET A 229 8.80 -0.04 6.59
N VAL A 230 7.51 0.29 6.69
CA VAL A 230 6.99 1.62 6.36
C VAL A 230 7.68 2.69 7.22
N GLN A 231 7.79 2.47 8.54
CA GLN A 231 8.53 3.37 9.43
C GLN A 231 10.01 3.48 9.01
N THR A 232 10.67 2.36 8.73
CA THR A 232 12.07 2.34 8.31
C THR A 232 12.30 3.19 7.06
N ILE A 233 11.45 3.05 6.04
CA ILE A 233 11.53 3.85 4.81
C ILE A 233 11.27 5.32 5.12
N PHE A 234 10.30 5.62 5.97
CA PHE A 234 9.96 7.00 6.34
C PHE A 234 11.11 7.70 7.07
N GLU A 235 11.82 7.00 7.94
CA GLU A 235 12.88 7.58 8.79
C GLU A 235 14.26 7.60 8.14
N ILE A 236 14.54 6.70 7.17
CA ILE A 236 15.85 6.64 6.51
C ILE A 236 15.82 7.45 5.21
N VAL A 237 16.31 8.67 5.25
CA VAL A 237 16.28 9.64 4.14
C VAL A 237 16.99 9.12 2.88
N TYR A 238 18.02 8.29 3.02
CA TYR A 238 18.79 7.77 1.87
C TYR A 238 18.11 6.61 1.13
N LEU A 239 16.98 6.09 1.63
CA LEU A 239 16.15 5.12 0.93
C LEU A 239 15.21 5.84 -0.04
N ASN A 240 15.48 5.70 -1.35
CA ASN A 240 14.67 6.29 -2.42
C ASN A 240 14.76 5.46 -3.70
N GLY A 241 13.65 5.30 -4.40
CA GLY A 241 13.58 4.67 -5.73
C GLY A 241 13.66 3.15 -5.71
N GLU A 242 13.64 2.48 -4.57
CA GLU A 242 13.87 1.03 -4.44
C GLU A 242 12.56 0.27 -4.20
N THR A 243 12.51 -0.96 -4.71
CA THR A 243 11.49 -1.95 -4.39
C THR A 243 12.06 -3.02 -3.46
N ILE A 244 11.66 -2.99 -2.20
CA ILE A 244 12.18 -3.85 -1.14
C ILE A 244 11.27 -5.07 -0.97
N ARG A 245 11.80 -6.28 -1.15
CA ARG A 245 11.09 -7.52 -0.85
C ARG A 245 11.02 -7.74 0.67
N LEU A 246 9.82 -8.00 1.16
CA LEU A 246 9.57 -8.37 2.57
C LEU A 246 8.80 -9.69 2.57
N ASP A 247 9.51 -10.83 2.47
CA ASP A 247 8.91 -12.08 2.03
C ASP A 247 9.48 -13.36 2.70
N GLY A 248 10.36 -13.23 3.69
CA GLY A 248 10.99 -14.40 4.33
C GLY A 248 11.77 -15.29 3.35
N ALA A 249 12.27 -14.72 2.26
CA ALA A 249 12.98 -15.39 1.18
C ALA A 249 12.11 -16.35 0.34
N ILE A 250 10.78 -16.24 0.39
CA ILE A 250 9.92 -17.08 -0.46
C ILE A 250 10.13 -16.75 -1.94
N ARG A 251 10.08 -17.79 -2.75
CA ARG A 251 9.94 -17.72 -4.21
C ARG A 251 8.70 -18.54 -4.58
N MET A 252 7.71 -17.85 -5.14
CA MET A 252 6.41 -18.46 -5.37
C MET A 252 6.50 -19.59 -6.39
N GLN A 253 5.93 -20.74 -6.03
CA GLN A 253 5.78 -21.85 -6.96
C GLN A 253 4.72 -21.51 -8.02
N PRO A 254 4.73 -22.14 -9.21
CA PRO A 254 3.76 -21.87 -10.28
C PRO A 254 2.29 -22.08 -9.86
N LYS A 255 2.06 -22.91 -8.82
CA LYS A 255 0.74 -23.24 -8.22
C LYS A 255 0.81 -23.20 -6.71
#